data_1c2992c5eb4b5a547c57dd9d5f2ed470
#
_entry.id   1c2992c5eb4b5a547c57dd9d5f2ed470
#
_cell.length_a   1.000
_cell.length_b   1.000
_cell.length_c   1.000
_cell.angle_alpha   90.00
_cell.angle_beta   90.00
_cell.angle_gamma   90.00
#
_symmetry.space_group_name_H-M   'P 1'
#
loop_
_entity.id
_entity.type
_entity.pdbx_description
1 polymer ?
#
loop_
_entity_poly.entity_id
_entity_poly.type
_entity_poly.pdbx_seq_one_letter_code
_entity_poly.pdbx_strand_id
1 'polypeptide(L)'
;MLPALAILAAALCFSTTGTAQALAGVDASPLAVGAARIVVGGGILGLLALAQRSPGRARSGSRASTAALIAVGALGVLAYQPLFFLGTRENGVAIGTVVALGSAPIATGIVDAVRLRRAPTPRWMLATAVALIGVVLVSGVTGGATALAPGGLLASAGAGMSYALYTVCGKALIERGWNSTRVMGAVFGIAAVASLPVLVLAGTSWLLTPNGLALALWLGVVTTAIAYLLFGWGLARLSAVTVSTLTLAEPLAATLLGLFVLREHLTLVSGIGLALIAVGLAVVSAPSRRREEVPDATARA
;
A
#
# COMPACT_ATOMS: atom_id res chain seq x y z
N MET A 1 -7.92 16.83 7.59
CA MET A 1 -7.59 15.76 8.56
C MET A 1 -8.27 14.41 8.22
N LEU A 2 -9.58 14.36 7.96
CA LEU A 2 -10.29 13.10 7.64
C LEU A 2 -9.64 12.22 6.54
N PRO A 3 -9.13 12.77 5.40
CA PRO A 3 -8.53 11.92 4.39
C PRO A 3 -7.25 11.20 4.84
N ALA A 4 -6.43 11.86 5.67
CA ALA A 4 -5.24 11.23 6.24
C ALA A 4 -5.63 10.13 7.24
N LEU A 5 -6.66 10.36 8.06
CA LEU A 5 -7.19 9.34 8.98
C LEU A 5 -7.70 8.10 8.25
N ALA A 6 -8.33 8.26 7.08
CA ALA A 6 -8.75 7.12 6.27
C ALA A 6 -7.56 6.28 5.77
N ILE A 7 -6.45 6.92 5.36
CA ILE A 7 -5.24 6.20 4.96
C ILE A 7 -4.58 5.52 6.18
N LEU A 8 -4.53 6.18 7.33
CA LEU A 8 -4.03 5.57 8.57
C LEU A 8 -4.87 4.38 9.00
N ALA A 9 -6.20 4.46 8.88
CA ALA A 9 -7.10 3.33 9.13
C ALA A 9 -6.88 2.19 8.14
N ALA A 10 -6.63 2.48 6.86
CA ALA A 10 -6.25 1.47 5.87
C ALA A 10 -4.92 0.81 6.23
N ALA A 11 -3.90 1.59 6.64
CA ALA A 11 -2.61 1.08 7.10
C ALA A 11 -2.76 0.19 8.35
N LEU A 12 -3.66 0.55 9.27
CA LEU A 12 -4.00 -0.28 10.42
C LEU A 12 -4.65 -1.62 10.00
N CYS A 13 -5.55 -1.61 9.01
CA CYS A 13 -6.07 -2.86 8.45
C CYS A 13 -4.95 -3.71 7.83
N PHE A 14 -4.04 -3.12 7.05
CA PHE A 14 -2.91 -3.83 6.45
C PHE A 14 -2.00 -4.45 7.49
N SER A 15 -1.71 -3.73 8.59
CA SER A 15 -0.81 -4.19 9.66
C SER A 15 -1.28 -5.47 10.37
N THR A 16 -2.59 -5.76 10.33
CA THR A 16 -3.13 -7.00 10.93
C THR A 16 -2.81 -8.26 10.11
N THR A 17 -2.26 -8.12 8.89
CA THR A 17 -1.97 -9.24 7.99
C THR A 17 -1.04 -10.27 8.63
N GLY A 18 0.10 -9.82 9.18
CA GLY A 18 1.08 -10.71 9.82
C GLY A 18 0.55 -11.36 11.09
N THR A 19 -0.10 -10.55 11.94
CA THR A 19 -0.71 -11.05 13.19
C THR A 19 -1.78 -12.10 12.90
N ALA A 20 -2.67 -11.85 11.93
CA ALA A 20 -3.70 -12.80 11.56
C ALA A 20 -3.12 -14.13 11.03
N GLN A 21 -2.04 -14.07 10.23
CA GLN A 21 -1.34 -15.27 9.77
C GLN A 21 -0.69 -16.04 10.91
N ALA A 22 -0.03 -15.34 11.85
CA ALA A 22 0.59 -15.95 13.02
C ALA A 22 -0.43 -16.66 13.92
N LEU A 23 -1.59 -16.01 14.17
CA LEU A 23 -2.66 -16.58 14.99
C LEU A 23 -3.39 -17.75 14.33
N ALA A 24 -3.55 -17.71 13.01
CA ALA A 24 -4.24 -18.76 12.27
C ALA A 24 -3.46 -20.07 12.24
N GLY A 25 -2.12 -20.01 12.26
CA GLY A 25 -1.25 -21.21 12.25
C GLY A 25 -1.50 -22.14 11.06
N VAL A 26 -1.81 -21.57 9.90
CA VAL A 26 -2.20 -22.33 8.69
C VAL A 26 -0.97 -22.67 7.87
N ASP A 27 -0.82 -23.94 7.53
CA ASP A 27 0.21 -24.41 6.60
C ASP A 27 -0.25 -24.19 5.15
N ALA A 28 0.06 -23.00 4.64
CA ALA A 28 -0.23 -22.60 3.27
C ALA A 28 0.93 -21.78 2.69
N SER A 29 1.20 -21.95 1.40
CA SER A 29 2.24 -21.15 0.76
C SER A 29 1.86 -19.66 0.79
N PRO A 30 2.82 -18.74 0.98
CA PRO A 30 2.57 -17.30 0.94
C PRO A 30 1.86 -16.87 -0.36
N LEU A 31 2.16 -17.55 -1.48
CA LEU A 31 1.52 -17.29 -2.75
C LEU A 31 0.02 -17.66 -2.74
N ALA A 32 -0.34 -18.81 -2.13
CA ALA A 32 -1.73 -19.23 -1.99
C ALA A 32 -2.52 -18.25 -1.10
N VAL A 33 -1.94 -17.83 0.03
CA VAL A 33 -2.54 -16.84 0.95
C VAL A 33 -2.72 -15.50 0.25
N GLY A 34 -1.69 -15.03 -0.47
CA GLY A 34 -1.75 -13.78 -1.23
C GLY A 34 -2.79 -13.82 -2.36
N ALA A 35 -2.87 -14.94 -3.10
CA ALA A 35 -3.88 -15.11 -4.14
C ALA A 35 -5.31 -15.15 -3.56
N ALA A 36 -5.55 -15.91 -2.49
CA ALA A 36 -6.85 -15.97 -1.81
C ALA A 36 -7.30 -14.58 -1.30
N ARG A 37 -6.39 -13.82 -0.70
CA ARG A 37 -6.64 -12.43 -0.26
C ARG A 37 -7.14 -11.57 -1.41
N ILE A 38 -6.47 -11.63 -2.58
CA ILE A 38 -6.84 -10.83 -3.75
C ILE A 38 -8.15 -11.34 -4.39
N VAL A 39 -8.35 -12.66 -4.46
CA VAL A 39 -9.60 -13.25 -4.98
C VAL A 39 -10.80 -12.80 -4.15
N VAL A 40 -10.73 -12.94 -2.83
CA VAL A 40 -11.84 -12.56 -1.94
C VAL A 40 -12.03 -11.05 -1.92
N GLY A 41 -11.00 -10.30 -1.54
CA GLY A 41 -11.09 -8.85 -1.36
C GLY A 41 -11.27 -8.08 -2.66
N GLY A 42 -10.53 -8.44 -3.69
CA GLY A 42 -10.65 -7.86 -5.03
C GLY A 42 -11.98 -8.24 -5.70
N GLY A 43 -12.47 -9.46 -5.46
CA GLY A 43 -13.82 -9.89 -5.89
C GLY A 43 -14.91 -9.02 -5.26
N ILE A 44 -14.85 -8.78 -3.94
CA ILE A 44 -15.80 -7.89 -3.25
C ILE A 44 -15.73 -6.48 -3.84
N LEU A 45 -14.53 -5.91 -4.01
CA LEU A 45 -14.35 -4.59 -4.60
C LEU A 45 -14.89 -4.52 -6.04
N GLY A 46 -14.66 -5.57 -6.84
CA GLY A 46 -15.18 -5.70 -8.19
C GLY A 46 -16.72 -5.70 -8.23
N LEU A 47 -17.35 -6.50 -7.36
CA LEU A 47 -18.81 -6.55 -7.24
C LEU A 47 -19.39 -5.20 -6.79
N LEU A 48 -18.76 -4.54 -5.82
CA LEU A 48 -19.15 -3.20 -5.38
C LEU A 48 -19.07 -2.18 -6.52
N ALA A 49 -18.02 -2.26 -7.35
CA ALA A 49 -17.88 -1.37 -8.51
C ALA A 49 -18.97 -1.61 -9.57
N LEU A 50 -19.34 -2.88 -9.81
CA LEU A 50 -20.41 -3.26 -10.74
C LEU A 50 -21.80 -2.82 -10.22
N ALA A 51 -22.03 -2.89 -8.90
CA ALA A 51 -23.28 -2.47 -8.28
C ALA A 51 -23.52 -0.94 -8.36
N GLN A 52 -22.48 -0.14 -8.59
CA GLN A 52 -22.61 1.32 -8.74
C GLN A 52 -23.23 1.69 -10.10
N ARG A 53 -24.52 2.02 -10.09
CA ARG A 53 -25.33 2.32 -11.28
C ARG A 53 -24.98 3.61 -12.03
N SER A 54 -24.24 4.55 -11.43
CA SER A 54 -23.86 5.79 -12.09
C SER A 54 -22.45 5.69 -12.67
N PRO A 55 -22.28 5.74 -14.00
CA PRO A 55 -20.99 6.03 -14.57
C PRO A 55 -20.66 7.45 -14.14
N GLY A 56 -19.71 7.58 -13.20
CA GLY A 56 -19.07 8.89 -13.01
C GLY A 56 -18.68 9.36 -14.41
N ARG A 57 -19.10 10.55 -14.81
CA ARG A 57 -18.80 11.09 -16.12
C ARG A 57 -17.29 11.18 -16.22
N ALA A 58 -16.68 10.23 -16.91
CA ALA A 58 -15.27 10.31 -17.27
C ALA A 58 -15.08 11.59 -18.07
N ARG A 59 -14.52 12.60 -17.42
CA ARG A 59 -14.39 13.95 -17.98
C ARG A 59 -13.25 14.09 -18.96
N SER A 60 -12.31 13.17 -19.00
CA SER A 60 -11.10 13.30 -19.81
C SER A 60 -10.43 11.95 -20.09
N GLY A 61 -9.88 11.81 -21.29
CA GLY A 61 -9.08 10.67 -21.73
C GLY A 61 -9.79 9.70 -22.68
N SER A 62 -9.02 9.07 -23.58
CA SER A 62 -9.54 8.05 -24.47
C SER A 62 -9.87 6.75 -23.73
N ARG A 63 -10.75 5.93 -24.30
CA ARG A 63 -11.05 4.59 -23.76
C ARG A 63 -9.79 3.71 -23.67
N ALA A 64 -8.91 3.75 -24.67
CA ALA A 64 -7.66 3.01 -24.68
C ALA A 64 -6.73 3.43 -23.53
N SER A 65 -6.57 4.73 -23.29
CA SER A 65 -5.75 5.26 -22.20
C SER A 65 -6.35 4.91 -20.81
N THR A 66 -7.67 4.85 -20.68
CA THR A 66 -8.32 4.42 -19.43
C THR A 66 -8.12 2.92 -19.19
N ALA A 67 -8.28 2.09 -20.23
CA ALA A 67 -8.03 0.65 -20.16
C ALA A 67 -6.55 0.36 -19.81
N ALA A 68 -5.61 1.09 -20.38
CA ALA A 68 -4.19 0.97 -20.08
C ALA A 68 -3.90 1.27 -18.60
N LEU A 69 -4.47 2.34 -18.02
CA LEU A 69 -4.31 2.64 -16.60
C LEU A 69 -4.87 1.54 -15.69
N ILE A 70 -6.03 0.99 -16.03
CA ILE A 70 -6.62 -0.13 -15.28
C ILE A 70 -5.74 -1.36 -15.40
N ALA A 71 -5.28 -1.71 -16.60
CA ALA A 71 -4.42 -2.87 -16.84
C ALA A 71 -3.08 -2.76 -16.09
N VAL A 72 -2.40 -1.61 -16.17
CA VAL A 72 -1.14 -1.36 -15.45
C VAL A 72 -1.36 -1.37 -13.95
N GLY A 73 -2.46 -0.79 -13.45
CA GLY A 73 -2.81 -0.86 -12.04
C GLY A 73 -3.07 -2.29 -11.57
N ALA A 74 -3.85 -3.07 -12.33
CA ALA A 74 -4.13 -4.47 -12.01
C ALA A 74 -2.84 -5.34 -12.06
N LEU A 75 -1.97 -5.11 -13.03
CA LEU A 75 -0.65 -5.74 -13.09
C LEU A 75 0.19 -5.41 -11.86
N GLY A 76 0.16 -4.14 -11.38
CA GLY A 76 0.80 -3.74 -10.14
C GLY A 76 0.27 -4.52 -8.94
N VAL A 77 -1.05 -4.69 -8.81
CA VAL A 77 -1.64 -5.50 -7.72
C VAL A 77 -1.19 -6.96 -7.81
N LEU A 78 -1.19 -7.55 -9.00
CA LEU A 78 -0.78 -8.95 -9.23
C LEU A 78 0.70 -9.18 -8.96
N ALA A 79 1.56 -8.28 -9.40
CA ALA A 79 3.01 -8.42 -9.29
C ALA A 79 3.52 -8.18 -7.86
N TYR A 80 2.79 -7.39 -7.05
CA TYR A 80 3.21 -7.06 -5.69
C TYR A 80 3.51 -8.30 -4.84
N GLN A 81 2.57 -9.24 -4.79
CA GLN A 81 2.68 -10.40 -3.90
C GLN A 81 3.88 -11.31 -4.24
N PRO A 82 4.01 -11.83 -5.49
CA PRO A 82 5.12 -12.70 -5.80
C PRO A 82 6.49 -12.00 -5.65
N LEU A 83 6.59 -10.72 -5.99
CA LEU A 83 7.82 -9.95 -5.82
C LEU A 83 8.16 -9.72 -4.35
N PHE A 84 7.18 -9.41 -3.52
CA PHE A 84 7.36 -9.27 -2.07
C PHE A 84 7.85 -10.58 -1.44
N PHE A 85 7.20 -11.70 -1.76
CA PHE A 85 7.57 -13.00 -1.20
C PHE A 85 8.92 -13.50 -1.69
N LEU A 86 9.29 -13.25 -2.95
CA LEU A 86 10.62 -13.55 -3.45
C LEU A 86 11.68 -12.75 -2.69
N GLY A 87 11.44 -11.45 -2.49
CA GLY A 87 12.36 -10.58 -1.77
C GLY A 87 12.57 -11.00 -0.32
N THR A 88 11.47 -11.34 0.39
CA THR A 88 11.53 -11.81 1.79
C THR A 88 12.11 -13.21 1.92
N ARG A 89 11.92 -14.08 0.93
CA ARG A 89 12.51 -15.41 0.90
C ARG A 89 14.03 -15.37 0.76
N GLU A 90 14.56 -14.52 -0.11
CA GLU A 90 15.99 -14.47 -0.41
C GLU A 90 16.80 -13.65 0.61
N ASN A 91 16.23 -12.58 1.17
CA ASN A 91 16.95 -11.69 2.08
C ASN A 91 16.40 -11.70 3.51
N GLY A 92 15.45 -12.56 3.81
CA GLY A 92 14.75 -12.58 5.09
C GLY A 92 13.61 -11.56 5.16
N VAL A 93 12.66 -11.83 6.05
CA VAL A 93 11.42 -11.03 6.17
C VAL A 93 11.72 -9.57 6.50
N ALA A 94 12.65 -9.31 7.42
CA ALA A 94 13.01 -7.96 7.86
C ALA A 94 13.53 -7.12 6.69
N ILE A 95 14.56 -7.58 5.99
CA ILE A 95 15.19 -6.83 4.88
C ILE A 95 14.23 -6.70 3.71
N GLY A 96 13.61 -7.81 3.30
CA GLY A 96 12.65 -7.80 2.19
C GLY A 96 11.50 -6.83 2.41
N THR A 97 10.93 -6.80 3.61
CA THR A 97 9.85 -5.88 3.98
C THR A 97 10.31 -4.42 3.99
N VAL A 98 11.47 -4.12 4.58
CA VAL A 98 12.02 -2.76 4.60
C VAL A 98 12.24 -2.23 3.20
N VAL A 99 12.84 -3.04 2.32
CA VAL A 99 13.11 -2.62 0.94
C VAL A 99 11.79 -2.44 0.17
N ALA A 100 10.82 -3.34 0.33
CA ALA A 100 9.52 -3.22 -0.33
C ALA A 100 8.72 -2.00 0.13
N LEU A 101 8.53 -1.83 1.44
CA LEU A 101 7.77 -0.71 2.00
C LEU A 101 8.53 0.62 1.85
N GLY A 102 9.87 0.59 1.97
CA GLY A 102 10.70 1.78 1.82
C GLY A 102 10.78 2.28 0.38
N SER A 103 10.87 1.38 -0.59
CA SER A 103 10.90 1.77 -2.00
C SER A 103 9.53 2.25 -2.53
N ALA A 104 8.41 1.87 -1.90
CA ALA A 104 7.08 2.25 -2.35
C ALA A 104 6.83 3.77 -2.41
N PRO A 105 7.11 4.57 -1.37
CA PRO A 105 6.99 6.04 -1.46
C PRO A 105 7.97 6.66 -2.45
N ILE A 106 9.20 6.13 -2.52
CA ILE A 106 10.21 6.61 -3.47
C ILE A 106 9.74 6.38 -4.91
N ALA A 107 9.33 5.14 -5.23
CA ALA A 107 8.79 4.79 -6.53
C ALA A 107 7.53 5.61 -6.88
N THR A 108 6.62 5.79 -5.92
CA THR A 108 5.43 6.64 -6.09
C THR A 108 5.83 8.08 -6.39
N GLY A 109 6.80 8.62 -5.67
CA GLY A 109 7.34 9.97 -5.90
C GLY A 109 7.93 10.13 -7.31
N ILE A 110 8.71 9.16 -7.77
CA ILE A 110 9.31 9.15 -9.11
C ILE A 110 8.23 9.04 -10.19
N VAL A 111 7.34 8.05 -10.10
CA VAL A 111 6.28 7.81 -11.10
C VAL A 111 5.33 9.01 -11.18
N ASP A 112 4.92 9.57 -10.03
CA ASP A 112 4.03 10.74 -10.01
C ASP A 112 4.74 12.01 -10.51
N ALA A 113 6.03 12.20 -10.20
CA ALA A 113 6.84 13.30 -10.71
C ALA A 113 6.98 13.25 -12.25
N VAL A 114 7.25 12.08 -12.80
CA VAL A 114 7.31 11.87 -14.27
C VAL A 114 5.94 12.15 -14.89
N ARG A 115 4.86 11.64 -14.28
CA ARG A 115 3.49 11.85 -14.78
C ARG A 115 3.07 13.32 -14.76
N LEU A 116 3.37 14.02 -13.66
CA LEU A 116 2.97 15.42 -13.46
C LEU A 116 4.00 16.42 -13.99
N ARG A 117 5.20 15.95 -14.37
CA ARG A 117 6.36 16.79 -14.75
C ARG A 117 6.71 17.82 -13.66
N ARG A 118 6.60 17.42 -12.41
CA ARG A 118 6.89 18.25 -11.22
C ARG A 118 7.56 17.41 -10.14
N ALA A 119 8.64 17.92 -9.56
CA ALA A 119 9.30 17.29 -8.43
C ALA A 119 8.40 17.30 -7.18
N PRO A 120 8.50 16.27 -6.32
CA PRO A 120 7.87 16.28 -5.01
C PRO A 120 8.36 17.45 -4.15
N THR A 121 7.54 17.90 -3.20
CA THR A 121 7.90 19.02 -2.34
C THR A 121 9.04 18.65 -1.38
N PRO A 122 9.97 19.58 -1.04
CA PRO A 122 11.05 19.29 -0.09
C PRO A 122 10.52 18.80 1.28
N ARG A 123 9.38 19.34 1.72
CA ARG A 123 8.72 18.90 2.95
C ARG A 123 8.32 17.41 2.89
N TRP A 124 7.76 16.97 1.78
CA TRP A 124 7.42 15.56 1.59
C TRP A 124 8.68 14.70 1.56
N MET A 125 9.73 15.14 0.85
CA MET A 125 11.01 14.41 0.77
C MET A 125 11.62 14.21 2.15
N LEU A 126 11.68 15.27 2.97
CA LEU A 126 12.20 15.19 4.34
C LEU A 126 11.36 14.27 5.21
N ALA A 127 10.04 14.43 5.20
CA ALA A 127 9.12 13.62 5.99
C ALA A 127 9.20 12.13 5.62
N THR A 128 9.29 11.82 4.34
CA THR A 128 9.46 10.45 3.83
C THR A 128 10.82 9.88 4.24
N ALA A 129 11.91 10.64 4.11
CA ALA A 129 13.24 10.21 4.54
C ALA A 129 13.27 9.88 6.04
N VAL A 130 12.70 10.73 6.89
CA VAL A 130 12.60 10.49 8.34
C VAL A 130 11.79 9.22 8.64
N ALA A 131 10.63 9.05 7.98
CA ALA A 131 9.82 7.84 8.16
C ALA A 131 10.55 6.57 7.69
N LEU A 132 11.29 6.63 6.58
CA LEU A 132 12.07 5.49 6.05
C LEU A 132 13.21 5.10 6.99
N ILE A 133 13.94 6.06 7.58
CA ILE A 133 14.92 5.78 8.62
C ILE A 133 14.25 5.04 9.79
N GLY A 134 13.07 5.49 10.21
CA GLY A 134 12.29 4.81 11.23
C GLY A 134 11.92 3.36 10.87
N VAL A 135 11.51 3.11 9.63
CA VAL A 135 11.20 1.74 9.13
C VAL A 135 12.44 0.84 9.20
N VAL A 136 13.61 1.34 8.78
CA VAL A 136 14.88 0.61 8.89
C VAL A 136 15.21 0.24 10.34
N LEU A 137 15.04 1.17 11.28
CA LEU A 137 15.33 0.91 12.70
C LEU A 137 14.34 -0.06 13.34
N VAL A 138 13.07 0.01 12.99
CA VAL A 138 12.04 -0.92 13.49
C VAL A 138 12.27 -2.34 13.03
N SER A 139 12.76 -2.54 11.82
CA SER A 139 12.93 -3.87 11.22
C SER A 139 14.05 -4.72 11.81
N GLY A 140 14.92 -4.15 12.64
CA GLY A 140 16.04 -4.87 13.24
C GLY A 140 17.18 -5.24 12.25
N VAL A 141 17.17 -4.72 11.02
CA VAL A 141 18.19 -4.99 9.98
C VAL A 141 19.60 -4.61 10.43
N THR A 142 19.74 -3.78 11.47
CA THR A 142 21.04 -3.31 11.99
C THR A 142 21.85 -4.37 12.74
N GLY A 143 21.34 -5.61 12.89
CA GLY A 143 21.91 -6.63 13.79
C GLY A 143 22.81 -7.73 13.17
N GLY A 144 23.10 -7.72 11.88
CA GLY A 144 23.96 -8.76 11.30
C GLY A 144 24.19 -8.64 9.79
N ALA A 145 25.46 -8.79 9.38
CA ALA A 145 25.84 -8.83 7.97
C ALA A 145 25.57 -10.22 7.38
N THR A 146 24.34 -10.46 6.91
CA THR A 146 24.11 -11.56 5.96
C THR A 146 24.43 -11.08 4.55
N ALA A 147 25.07 -11.91 3.75
CA ALA A 147 25.30 -11.60 2.33
C ALA A 147 23.93 -11.37 1.65
N LEU A 148 23.70 -10.16 1.16
CA LEU A 148 22.46 -9.80 0.52
C LEU A 148 22.38 -10.42 -0.88
N ALA A 149 21.28 -11.10 -1.19
CA ALA A 149 20.99 -11.59 -2.52
C ALA A 149 20.46 -10.44 -3.40
N PRO A 150 21.18 -10.04 -4.46
CA PRO A 150 20.75 -8.93 -5.31
C PRO A 150 19.37 -9.16 -5.95
N GLY A 151 19.05 -10.41 -6.31
CA GLY A 151 17.75 -10.81 -6.86
C GLY A 151 16.61 -10.49 -5.90
N GLY A 152 16.79 -10.82 -4.62
CA GLY A 152 15.80 -10.53 -3.57
C GLY A 152 15.62 -9.03 -3.31
N LEU A 153 16.70 -8.23 -3.38
CA LEU A 153 16.61 -6.78 -3.28
C LEU A 153 15.83 -6.18 -4.45
N LEU A 154 16.11 -6.63 -5.68
CA LEU A 154 15.38 -6.21 -6.87
C LEU A 154 13.90 -6.61 -6.81
N ALA A 155 13.62 -7.82 -6.32
CA ALA A 155 12.23 -8.27 -6.13
C ALA A 155 11.48 -7.41 -5.10
N SER A 156 12.09 -7.13 -3.94
CA SER A 156 11.49 -6.23 -2.94
C SER A 156 11.26 -4.81 -3.48
N ALA A 157 12.24 -4.25 -4.19
CA ALA A 157 12.09 -2.94 -4.84
C ALA A 157 11.01 -2.98 -5.94
N GLY A 158 10.91 -4.09 -6.67
CA GLY A 158 9.84 -4.36 -7.63
C GLY A 158 8.45 -4.41 -7.00
N ALA A 159 8.33 -4.93 -5.77
CA ALA A 159 7.09 -4.87 -5.00
C ALA A 159 6.71 -3.40 -4.69
N GLY A 160 7.67 -2.58 -4.23
CA GLY A 160 7.43 -1.15 -4.03
C GLY A 160 7.05 -0.40 -5.31
N MET A 161 7.66 -0.74 -6.44
CA MET A 161 7.26 -0.20 -7.75
C MET A 161 5.84 -0.65 -8.14
N SER A 162 5.49 -1.89 -7.87
CA SER A 162 4.15 -2.44 -8.10
C SER A 162 3.09 -1.68 -7.30
N TYR A 163 3.40 -1.36 -6.02
CA TYR A 163 2.59 -0.47 -5.20
C TYR A 163 2.42 0.91 -5.84
N ALA A 164 3.51 1.52 -6.30
CA ALA A 164 3.50 2.83 -6.93
C ALA A 164 2.61 2.84 -8.20
N LEU A 165 2.71 1.79 -9.02
CA LEU A 165 1.93 1.66 -10.26
C LEU A 165 0.42 1.67 -9.97
N TYR A 166 -0.08 0.78 -9.10
CA TYR A 166 -1.54 0.77 -8.84
C TYR A 166 -2.00 2.04 -8.12
N THR A 167 -1.19 2.64 -7.27
CA THR A 167 -1.52 3.89 -6.56
C THR A 167 -1.61 5.07 -7.53
N VAL A 168 -0.60 5.26 -8.39
CA VAL A 168 -0.56 6.39 -9.34
C VAL A 168 -1.59 6.20 -10.46
N CYS A 169 -1.75 4.97 -10.98
CA CYS A 169 -2.81 4.68 -11.96
C CYS A 169 -4.20 4.91 -11.37
N GLY A 170 -4.42 4.46 -10.12
CA GLY A 170 -5.66 4.73 -9.39
C GLY A 170 -5.92 6.22 -9.22
N LYS A 171 -4.90 6.99 -8.81
CA LYS A 171 -4.98 8.45 -8.71
C LYS A 171 -5.33 9.10 -10.05
N ALA A 172 -4.65 8.69 -11.12
CA ALA A 172 -4.91 9.22 -12.47
C ALA A 172 -6.35 8.94 -12.95
N LEU A 173 -6.91 7.78 -12.64
CA LEU A 173 -8.31 7.46 -12.94
C LEU A 173 -9.29 8.31 -12.13
N ILE A 174 -9.01 8.52 -10.84
CA ILE A 174 -9.82 9.39 -9.97
C ILE A 174 -9.80 10.84 -10.50
N GLU A 175 -8.64 11.36 -10.89
CA GLU A 175 -8.50 12.70 -11.48
C GLU A 175 -9.25 12.86 -12.81
N ARG A 176 -9.45 11.76 -13.54
CA ARG A 176 -10.32 11.70 -14.72
C ARG A 176 -11.82 11.68 -14.39
N GLY A 177 -12.19 11.77 -13.12
CA GLY A 177 -13.57 11.81 -12.66
C GLY A 177 -14.19 10.44 -12.31
N TRP A 178 -13.37 9.38 -12.24
CA TRP A 178 -13.87 8.09 -11.76
C TRP A 178 -14.07 8.13 -10.25
N ASN A 179 -15.16 7.51 -9.78
CA ASN A 179 -15.36 7.29 -8.35
C ASN A 179 -14.28 6.35 -7.79
N SER A 180 -13.77 6.64 -6.59
CA SER A 180 -12.69 5.86 -5.97
C SER A 180 -13.03 4.38 -5.77
N THR A 181 -14.26 4.06 -5.35
CA THR A 181 -14.71 2.66 -5.21
C THR A 181 -14.69 1.94 -6.56
N ARG A 182 -15.12 2.62 -7.62
CA ARG A 182 -15.10 2.07 -8.98
C ARG A 182 -13.69 1.85 -9.49
N VAL A 183 -12.76 2.76 -9.17
CA VAL A 183 -11.33 2.60 -9.51
C VAL A 183 -10.73 1.40 -8.79
N MET A 184 -10.91 1.31 -7.46
CA MET A 184 -10.41 0.17 -6.68
C MET A 184 -11.03 -1.13 -7.16
N GLY A 185 -12.34 -1.15 -7.42
CA GLY A 185 -13.02 -2.34 -7.93
C GLY A 185 -12.59 -2.75 -9.33
N ALA A 186 -12.31 -1.81 -10.24
CA ALA A 186 -11.81 -2.15 -11.57
C ALA A 186 -10.40 -2.75 -11.51
N VAL A 187 -9.49 -2.13 -10.74
CA VAL A 187 -8.10 -2.57 -10.62
C VAL A 187 -8.00 -3.90 -9.87
N PHE A 188 -8.61 -3.98 -8.67
CA PHE A 188 -8.54 -5.18 -7.82
C PHE A 188 -9.45 -6.29 -8.31
N GLY A 189 -10.59 -5.98 -8.94
CA GLY A 189 -11.49 -6.98 -9.52
C GLY A 189 -10.84 -7.73 -10.68
N ILE A 190 -10.14 -7.03 -11.58
CA ILE A 190 -9.36 -7.68 -12.65
C ILE A 190 -8.23 -8.52 -12.04
N ALA A 191 -7.52 -7.99 -11.04
CA ALA A 191 -6.49 -8.73 -10.33
C ALA A 191 -7.07 -9.98 -9.64
N ALA A 192 -8.29 -9.91 -9.08
CA ALA A 192 -8.94 -11.06 -8.47
C ALA A 192 -9.21 -12.18 -9.49
N VAL A 193 -9.76 -11.84 -10.66
CA VAL A 193 -9.99 -12.82 -11.74
C VAL A 193 -8.67 -13.45 -12.18
N ALA A 194 -7.62 -12.66 -12.38
CA ALA A 194 -6.31 -13.16 -12.77
C ALA A 194 -5.59 -13.95 -11.66
N SER A 195 -5.96 -13.74 -10.38
CA SER A 195 -5.42 -14.51 -9.24
C SER A 195 -6.10 -15.88 -9.06
N LEU A 196 -7.26 -16.13 -9.66
CA LEU A 196 -7.96 -17.42 -9.56
C LEU A 196 -7.09 -18.62 -9.98
N PRO A 197 -6.48 -18.63 -11.19
CA PRO A 197 -5.61 -19.74 -11.58
C PRO A 197 -4.40 -19.88 -10.66
N VAL A 198 -3.86 -18.77 -10.18
CA VAL A 198 -2.74 -18.79 -9.22
C VAL A 198 -3.15 -19.47 -7.93
N LEU A 199 -4.33 -19.14 -7.38
CA LEU A 199 -4.87 -19.76 -6.17
C LEU A 199 -5.07 -21.27 -6.34
N VAL A 200 -5.65 -21.70 -7.46
CA VAL A 200 -5.89 -23.11 -7.75
C VAL A 200 -4.58 -23.88 -7.86
N LEU A 201 -3.60 -23.34 -8.58
CA LEU A 201 -2.28 -23.97 -8.75
C LEU A 201 -1.44 -23.99 -7.47
N ALA A 202 -1.57 -22.97 -6.62
CA ALA A 202 -0.84 -22.89 -5.34
C ALA A 202 -1.46 -23.76 -4.23
N GLY A 203 -2.63 -24.35 -4.45
CA GLY A 203 -3.33 -25.24 -3.53
C GLY A 203 -4.39 -24.53 -2.70
N THR A 204 -5.56 -25.16 -2.61
CA THR A 204 -6.77 -24.63 -1.93
C THR A 204 -7.18 -25.46 -0.70
N SER A 205 -6.51 -26.55 -0.40
CA SER A 205 -6.86 -27.49 0.69
C SER A 205 -6.95 -26.78 2.07
N TRP A 206 -6.08 -25.82 2.33
CA TRP A 206 -6.06 -25.05 3.55
C TRP A 206 -7.34 -24.21 3.76
N LEU A 207 -8.04 -23.81 2.68
CA LEU A 207 -9.30 -23.07 2.75
C LEU A 207 -10.45 -23.92 3.29
N LEU A 208 -10.31 -25.25 3.28
CA LEU A 208 -11.30 -26.18 3.82
C LEU A 208 -11.23 -26.30 5.35
N THR A 209 -10.18 -25.76 5.97
CA THR A 209 -10.06 -25.71 7.43
C THR A 209 -10.73 -24.45 8.00
N PRO A 210 -11.31 -24.49 9.21
CA PRO A 210 -11.92 -23.31 9.83
C PRO A 210 -10.95 -22.13 9.94
N ASN A 211 -9.71 -22.39 10.36
CA ASN A 211 -8.67 -21.36 10.51
C ASN A 211 -8.25 -20.79 9.15
N GLY A 212 -8.12 -21.63 8.12
CA GLY A 212 -7.77 -21.19 6.77
C GLY A 212 -8.85 -20.33 6.15
N LEU A 213 -10.12 -20.74 6.28
CA LEU A 213 -11.25 -19.94 5.82
C LEU A 213 -11.34 -18.60 6.57
N ALA A 214 -11.19 -18.61 7.89
CA ALA A 214 -11.20 -17.39 8.71
C ALA A 214 -10.06 -16.46 8.30
N LEU A 215 -8.85 -16.98 8.06
CA LEU A 215 -7.71 -16.20 7.56
C LEU A 215 -8.01 -15.60 6.19
N ALA A 216 -8.48 -16.38 5.23
CA ALA A 216 -8.80 -15.90 3.90
C ALA A 216 -9.86 -14.80 3.91
N LEU A 217 -10.90 -14.97 4.73
CA LEU A 217 -11.95 -13.95 4.92
C LEU A 217 -11.42 -12.70 5.59
N TRP A 218 -10.60 -12.82 6.65
CA TRP A 218 -10.00 -11.66 7.30
C TRP A 218 -9.11 -10.88 6.32
N LEU A 219 -8.21 -11.57 5.63
CA LEU A 219 -7.31 -10.94 4.66
C LEU A 219 -8.06 -10.36 3.46
N GLY A 220 -9.09 -11.02 2.98
CA GLY A 220 -9.91 -10.53 1.88
C GLY A 220 -10.81 -9.37 2.28
N VAL A 221 -11.57 -9.50 3.36
CA VAL A 221 -12.56 -8.50 3.76
C VAL A 221 -11.88 -7.30 4.43
N VAL A 222 -11.11 -7.54 5.51
CA VAL A 222 -10.56 -6.45 6.33
C VAL A 222 -9.34 -5.85 5.66
N THR A 223 -8.32 -6.67 5.34
CA THR A 223 -7.04 -6.15 4.85
C THR A 223 -7.03 -5.85 3.35
N THR A 224 -8.13 -6.17 2.63
CA THR A 224 -8.24 -5.83 1.21
C THR A 224 -9.49 -5.01 0.93
N ALA A 225 -10.70 -5.54 1.07
CA ALA A 225 -11.90 -4.81 0.67
C ALA A 225 -12.08 -3.51 1.47
N ILE A 226 -12.15 -3.59 2.80
CA ILE A 226 -12.33 -2.41 3.66
C ILE A 226 -11.13 -1.47 3.54
N ALA A 227 -9.91 -2.02 3.64
CA ALA A 227 -8.68 -1.23 3.56
C ALA A 227 -8.59 -0.44 2.25
N TYR A 228 -8.88 -1.05 1.09
CA TYR A 228 -8.80 -0.35 -0.19
C TYR A 228 -9.99 0.55 -0.49
N LEU A 229 -11.14 0.37 0.17
CA LEU A 229 -12.20 1.40 0.16
C LEU A 229 -11.75 2.66 0.89
N LEU A 230 -11.16 2.52 2.08
CA LEU A 230 -10.59 3.62 2.86
C LEU A 230 -9.41 4.28 2.12
N PHE A 231 -8.50 3.46 1.59
CA PHE A 231 -7.37 3.91 0.78
C PHE A 231 -7.83 4.70 -0.45
N GLY A 232 -8.77 4.18 -1.23
CA GLY A 232 -9.34 4.86 -2.40
C GLY A 232 -10.03 6.16 -2.05
N TRP A 233 -10.74 6.20 -0.92
CA TRP A 233 -11.40 7.43 -0.43
C TRP A 233 -10.38 8.50 -0.04
N GLY A 234 -9.28 8.11 0.63
CA GLY A 234 -8.18 9.00 0.96
C GLY A 234 -7.41 9.45 -0.28
N LEU A 235 -7.11 8.52 -1.21
CA LEU A 235 -6.43 8.80 -2.48
C LEU A 235 -7.20 9.78 -3.36
N ALA A 236 -8.53 9.79 -3.29
CA ALA A 236 -9.34 10.77 -4.00
C ALA A 236 -9.10 12.22 -3.54
N ARG A 237 -8.60 12.41 -2.32
CA ARG A 237 -8.47 13.71 -1.65
C ARG A 237 -7.04 14.13 -1.35
N LEU A 238 -6.10 13.21 -1.41
CA LEU A 238 -4.68 13.42 -1.17
C LEU A 238 -3.88 13.13 -2.45
N SER A 239 -2.63 13.60 -2.51
CA SER A 239 -1.71 13.22 -3.58
C SER A 239 -1.25 11.76 -3.39
N ALA A 240 -0.89 11.09 -4.49
CA ALA A 240 -0.38 9.72 -4.45
C ALA A 240 0.85 9.60 -3.55
N VAL A 241 1.76 10.58 -3.60
CA VAL A 241 2.97 10.63 -2.78
C VAL A 241 2.67 10.79 -1.28
N THR A 242 1.66 11.57 -0.92
CA THR A 242 1.21 11.70 0.48
C THR A 242 0.62 10.39 0.98
N VAL A 243 -0.23 9.75 0.17
CA VAL A 243 -0.85 8.45 0.51
C VAL A 243 0.22 7.40 0.74
N SER A 244 1.21 7.27 -0.16
CA SER A 244 2.28 6.27 -0.03
C SER A 244 3.16 6.47 1.20
N THR A 245 3.39 7.71 1.64
CA THR A 245 4.11 7.96 2.89
C THR A 245 3.24 7.66 4.11
N LEU A 246 1.94 8.00 4.09
CA LEU A 246 1.03 7.71 5.19
C LEU A 246 0.85 6.19 5.40
N THR A 247 0.95 5.38 4.36
CA THR A 247 0.92 3.91 4.51
C THR A 247 2.13 3.34 5.26
N LEU A 248 3.23 4.10 5.45
CA LEU A 248 4.31 3.73 6.38
C LEU A 248 3.85 3.67 7.85
N ALA A 249 2.61 4.06 8.17
CA ALA A 249 1.98 3.73 9.45
C ALA A 249 1.77 2.21 9.63
N GLU A 250 1.76 1.43 8.54
CA GLU A 250 1.62 -0.03 8.59
C GLU A 250 2.69 -0.70 9.45
N PRO A 251 4.01 -0.51 9.21
CA PRO A 251 5.03 -1.12 10.06
C PRO A 251 4.98 -0.62 11.50
N LEU A 252 4.59 0.64 11.75
CA LEU A 252 4.37 1.14 13.10
C LEU A 252 3.26 0.35 13.80
N ALA A 253 2.10 0.23 13.17
CA ALA A 253 0.97 -0.50 13.73
C ALA A 253 1.25 -2.01 13.84
N ALA A 254 1.95 -2.62 12.88
CA ALA A 254 2.35 -4.02 12.93
C ALA A 254 3.27 -4.31 14.12
N THR A 255 4.23 -3.44 14.40
CA THR A 255 5.11 -3.57 15.56
C THR A 255 4.34 -3.44 16.89
N LEU A 256 3.38 -2.52 16.96
CA LEU A 256 2.51 -2.41 18.15
C LEU A 256 1.65 -3.67 18.33
N LEU A 257 1.12 -4.25 17.25
CA LEU A 257 0.41 -5.52 17.32
C LEU A 257 1.33 -6.68 17.74
N GLY A 258 2.57 -6.74 17.23
CA GLY A 258 3.58 -7.69 17.68
C GLY A 258 3.82 -7.61 19.20
N LEU A 259 4.02 -6.38 19.68
CA LEU A 259 4.24 -6.12 21.12
C LEU A 259 3.04 -6.53 21.99
N PHE A 260 1.82 -6.05 21.66
CA PHE A 260 0.66 -6.23 22.55
C PHE A 260 -0.06 -7.57 22.36
N VAL A 261 -0.12 -8.10 21.13
CA VAL A 261 -0.86 -9.32 20.78
C VAL A 261 0.05 -10.55 20.82
N LEU A 262 1.22 -10.46 20.18
CA LEU A 262 2.17 -11.57 20.10
C LEU A 262 3.18 -11.59 21.25
N ARG A 263 3.16 -10.57 22.12
CA ARG A 263 4.05 -10.40 23.30
C ARG A 263 5.52 -10.37 22.92
N GLU A 264 5.85 -9.78 21.77
CA GLU A 264 7.22 -9.56 21.34
C GLU A 264 7.90 -8.48 22.19
N HIS A 265 9.24 -8.54 22.32
CA HIS A 265 10.00 -7.55 23.06
C HIS A 265 10.43 -6.39 22.15
N LEU A 266 10.14 -5.17 22.60
CA LEU A 266 10.57 -3.95 21.90
C LEU A 266 12.01 -3.60 22.30
N THR A 267 12.89 -3.48 21.34
CA THR A 267 14.23 -2.94 21.58
C THR A 267 14.21 -1.41 21.63
N LEU A 268 15.20 -0.80 22.28
CA LEU A 268 15.34 0.66 22.29
C LEU A 268 15.44 1.22 20.85
N VAL A 269 16.18 0.54 19.97
CA VAL A 269 16.34 0.92 18.56
C VAL A 269 15.00 0.92 17.82
N SER A 270 14.18 -0.14 18.03
CA SER A 270 12.84 -0.20 17.47
C SER A 270 11.93 0.92 18.01
N GLY A 271 12.05 1.26 19.29
CA GLY A 271 11.32 2.38 19.90
C GLY A 271 11.66 3.74 19.26
N ILE A 272 12.96 4.01 19.01
CA ILE A 272 13.41 5.20 18.27
C ILE A 272 12.84 5.18 16.84
N GLY A 273 12.87 4.02 16.17
CA GLY A 273 12.30 3.86 14.82
C GLY A 273 10.81 4.18 14.77
N LEU A 274 10.01 3.70 15.74
CA LEU A 274 8.60 4.03 15.85
C LEU A 274 8.36 5.54 16.02
N ALA A 275 9.15 6.20 16.85
CA ALA A 275 9.08 7.65 17.05
C ALA A 275 9.39 8.42 15.74
N LEU A 276 10.41 7.99 14.97
CA LEU A 276 10.74 8.60 13.68
C LEU A 276 9.63 8.41 12.64
N ILE A 277 9.02 7.22 12.57
CA ILE A 277 7.85 7.00 11.69
C ILE A 277 6.73 7.96 12.09
N ALA A 278 6.39 8.04 13.37
CA ALA A 278 5.32 8.93 13.85
C ALA A 278 5.60 10.40 13.52
N VAL A 279 6.84 10.88 13.67
CA VAL A 279 7.26 12.24 13.28
C VAL A 279 7.11 12.46 11.78
N GLY A 280 7.60 11.54 10.94
CA GLY A 280 7.46 11.62 9.49
C GLY A 280 6.00 11.71 9.05
N LEU A 281 5.14 10.85 9.61
CA LEU A 281 3.69 10.85 9.36
C LEU A 281 3.02 12.15 9.81
N ALA A 282 3.37 12.68 10.98
CA ALA A 282 2.85 13.95 11.49
C ALA A 282 3.22 15.12 10.56
N VAL A 283 4.48 15.17 10.10
CA VAL A 283 4.95 16.19 9.15
C VAL A 283 4.21 16.13 7.82
N VAL A 284 3.97 14.93 7.25
CA VAL A 284 3.21 14.78 6.00
C VAL A 284 1.75 15.15 6.18
N SER A 285 1.16 14.80 7.33
CA SER A 285 -0.27 15.03 7.62
C SER A 285 -0.61 16.49 7.93
N ALA A 286 0.38 17.28 8.39
CA ALA A 286 0.14 18.66 8.80
C ALA A 286 -0.27 19.53 7.59
N PRO A 287 -1.27 20.41 7.74
CA PRO A 287 -1.70 21.30 6.66
C PRO A 287 -0.52 22.13 6.15
N SER A 288 -0.33 22.21 4.84
CA SER A 288 0.59 23.21 4.28
C SER A 288 -0.02 24.58 4.50
N ARG A 289 0.67 25.46 5.24
CA ARG A 289 0.34 26.87 5.24
C ARG A 289 0.49 27.37 3.80
N ARG A 290 -0.61 27.57 3.07
CA ARG A 290 -0.58 28.43 1.89
C ARG A 290 -0.08 29.78 2.41
N ARG A 291 1.08 30.25 1.93
CA ARG A 291 1.34 31.69 1.94
C ARG A 291 0.19 32.28 1.14
N GLU A 292 -0.73 32.97 1.82
CA GLU A 292 -1.56 33.98 1.17
C GLU A 292 -0.53 34.99 0.60
N GLU A 293 -0.33 34.93 -0.72
CA GLU A 293 0.19 36.09 -1.44
C GLU A 293 -0.85 37.18 -1.24
N VAL A 294 -0.56 38.06 -0.27
CA VAL A 294 -1.25 39.35 -0.14
C VAL A 294 -1.03 40.03 -1.49
N PRO A 295 -2.09 40.33 -2.27
CA PRO A 295 -1.93 41.09 -3.50
C PRO A 295 -1.28 42.44 -3.11
N ASP A 296 -0.15 42.72 -3.72
CA ASP A 296 0.54 44.02 -3.55
C ASP A 296 -0.43 45.14 -3.97
N ALA A 297 -0.96 45.83 -2.97
CA ALA A 297 -1.88 46.95 -3.13
C ALA A 297 -1.21 48.20 -3.70
N THR A 298 0.09 48.12 -4.07
CA THR A 298 0.87 49.30 -4.53
C THR A 298 0.96 49.45 -6.04
N ALA A 299 0.26 48.59 -6.84
CA ALA A 299 0.26 48.69 -8.32
C ALA A 299 -0.86 49.55 -8.90
N ARG A 300 -1.47 50.45 -8.14
CA ARG A 300 -2.41 51.48 -8.63
C ARG A 300 -2.10 52.83 -7.97
N ALA A 301 -1.09 53.50 -8.48
CA ALA A 301 -0.90 54.93 -8.37
C ALA A 301 -0.30 55.46 -9.68
#